data_c5852375978588787182bc2833d03ff2
#
_entry.id   c5852375978588787182bc2833d03ff2
#
_cell.length_a   1.000
_cell.length_b   1.000
_cell.length_c   1.000
_cell.angle_alpha   90.00
_cell.angle_beta   90.00
_cell.angle_gamma   90.00
#
_symmetry.space_group_name_H-M   'P 1'
#
loop_
_entity.id
_entity.type
_entity.pdbx_description
1 polymer ?
#
loop_
_entity_poly.entity_id
_entity_poly.type
_entity_poly.pdbx_seq_one_letter_code
_entity_poly.pdbx_strand_id
1 'polypeptide(L)'
;MNQETLLQLFLIEFEHEHQKDFVLNEESLLRVNTLINYFTKNKDFFTSPIVSKLSQPSLNKGLLIIGDFGTGKSTILKTLLQVLKKTNVLYSIHHHVMEVNQKYEAAEKPADKAKFMKDFSEANRFFDDILTEEKANNYGVKFIFKDILELRYEKKNLTLMTCNFDPDSPDDVKMGIKQFYEKYGGRVYDRLFEMFNIVEFKGKSYRR
;
A
#
# COMPACT_ATOMS: atom_id res chain seq x y z
N MET A 1 -21.20 0.97 -5.84
CA MET A 1 -21.30 -0.04 -4.75
C MET A 1 -21.32 0.70 -3.42
N ASN A 2 -22.25 0.36 -2.51
CA ASN A 2 -22.31 0.95 -1.18
C ASN A 2 -21.37 0.22 -0.21
N GLN A 3 -21.21 0.77 1.00
CA GLN A 3 -20.30 0.26 2.03
C GLN A 3 -20.70 -1.14 2.53
N GLU A 4 -21.98 -1.35 2.79
CA GLU A 4 -22.52 -2.61 3.31
C GLU A 4 -22.30 -3.75 2.33
N THR A 5 -22.61 -3.51 1.06
CA THR A 5 -22.36 -4.49 -0.02
C THR A 5 -20.87 -4.81 -0.14
N LEU A 6 -19.99 -3.81 -0.06
CA LEU A 6 -18.54 -4.06 -0.15
C LEU A 6 -18.04 -4.84 1.06
N LEU A 7 -18.55 -4.59 2.27
CA LEU A 7 -18.19 -5.36 3.45
C LEU A 7 -18.64 -6.83 3.33
N GLN A 8 -19.87 -7.07 2.90
CA GLN A 8 -20.36 -8.44 2.69
C GLN A 8 -19.53 -9.20 1.67
N LEU A 9 -19.25 -8.58 0.52
CA LEU A 9 -18.40 -9.19 -0.51
C LEU A 9 -16.96 -9.42 -0.02
N PHE A 10 -16.42 -8.52 0.80
CA PHE A 10 -15.12 -8.69 1.43
C PHE A 10 -15.08 -9.93 2.32
N LEU A 11 -16.08 -10.12 3.18
CA LEU A 11 -16.15 -11.28 4.08
C LEU A 11 -16.21 -12.59 3.30
N ILE A 12 -17.06 -12.66 2.27
CA ILE A 12 -17.18 -13.82 1.39
C ILE A 12 -15.86 -14.11 0.67
N GLU A 13 -15.22 -13.08 0.12
CA GLU A 13 -13.95 -13.23 -0.59
C GLU A 13 -12.81 -13.64 0.35
N PHE A 14 -12.80 -13.09 1.57
CA PHE A 14 -11.80 -13.44 2.58
C PHE A 14 -11.91 -14.93 2.97
N GLU A 15 -13.13 -15.42 3.26
CA GLU A 15 -13.37 -16.83 3.57
C GLU A 15 -12.93 -17.72 2.40
N HIS A 16 -13.28 -17.35 1.17
CA HIS A 16 -12.90 -18.09 -0.03
C HIS A 16 -11.38 -18.16 -0.23
N GLU A 17 -10.65 -17.04 -0.07
CA GLU A 17 -9.20 -16.99 -0.28
C GLU A 17 -8.41 -17.67 0.84
N HIS A 18 -8.87 -17.55 2.09
CA HIS A 18 -8.11 -17.96 3.27
C HIS A 18 -8.62 -19.23 3.94
N GLN A 19 -9.75 -19.79 3.47
CA GLN A 19 -10.40 -20.99 4.03
C GLN A 19 -10.66 -20.88 5.54
N LYS A 20 -10.98 -19.67 6.00
CA LYS A 20 -11.33 -19.32 7.38
C LYS A 20 -12.10 -18.04 7.44
N ASP A 21 -12.89 -17.87 8.47
CA ASP A 21 -13.61 -16.63 8.73
C ASP A 21 -12.68 -15.47 9.03
N PHE A 22 -13.08 -14.27 8.61
CA PHE A 22 -12.43 -13.05 9.03
C PHE A 22 -12.72 -12.78 10.51
N VAL A 23 -11.68 -12.54 11.30
CA VAL A 23 -11.84 -12.24 12.73
C VAL A 23 -12.50 -10.88 12.91
N LEU A 24 -13.78 -10.89 13.30
CA LEU A 24 -14.57 -9.69 13.53
C LEU A 24 -14.40 -9.21 14.97
N ASN A 25 -13.61 -8.16 15.15
CA ASN A 25 -13.49 -7.41 16.39
C ASN A 25 -13.45 -5.90 16.09
N GLU A 26 -13.45 -5.06 17.10
CA GLU A 26 -13.48 -3.60 16.94
C GLU A 26 -12.32 -3.09 16.06
N GLU A 27 -11.11 -3.58 16.29
CA GLU A 27 -9.92 -3.17 15.52
C GLU A 27 -9.99 -3.60 14.06
N SER A 28 -10.35 -4.86 13.80
CA SER A 28 -10.42 -5.40 12.44
C SER A 28 -11.53 -4.74 11.63
N LEU A 29 -12.69 -4.51 12.25
CA LEU A 29 -13.81 -3.79 11.64
C LEU A 29 -13.44 -2.34 11.35
N LEU A 30 -12.77 -1.65 12.28
CA LEU A 30 -12.30 -0.28 12.06
C LEU A 30 -11.38 -0.21 10.85
N ARG A 31 -10.42 -1.13 10.73
CA ARG A 31 -9.47 -1.20 9.59
C ARG A 31 -10.19 -1.42 8.27
N VAL A 32 -11.06 -2.44 8.21
CA VAL A 32 -11.81 -2.77 6.99
C VAL A 32 -12.75 -1.62 6.61
N ASN A 33 -13.54 -1.10 7.56
CA ASN A 33 -14.48 -0.01 7.29
C ASN A 33 -13.77 1.28 6.84
N THR A 34 -12.59 1.58 7.40
CA THR A 34 -11.80 2.74 6.95
C THR A 34 -11.41 2.59 5.48
N LEU A 35 -10.93 1.42 5.07
CA LEU A 35 -10.58 1.18 3.66
C LEU A 35 -11.82 1.13 2.77
N ILE A 36 -12.94 0.56 3.22
CA ILE A 36 -14.22 0.58 2.52
C ILE A 36 -14.67 2.02 2.28
N ASN A 37 -14.62 2.88 3.30
CA ASN A 37 -14.95 4.30 3.17
C ASN A 37 -14.10 5.00 2.10
N TYR A 38 -12.81 4.70 2.06
CA TYR A 38 -11.93 5.23 1.02
C TYR A 38 -12.34 4.77 -0.38
N PHE A 39 -12.53 3.48 -0.60
CA PHE A 39 -12.87 2.94 -1.93
C PHE A 39 -14.30 3.28 -2.39
N THR A 40 -15.23 3.47 -1.47
CA THR A 40 -16.59 3.95 -1.77
C THR A 40 -16.72 5.46 -1.85
N LYS A 41 -15.60 6.19 -1.72
CA LYS A 41 -15.55 7.66 -1.70
C LYS A 41 -16.42 8.31 -0.62
N ASN A 42 -16.61 7.61 0.51
CA ASN A 42 -17.36 8.13 1.64
C ASN A 42 -16.48 9.07 2.49
N LYS A 43 -17.05 10.20 2.90
CA LYS A 43 -16.39 11.21 3.73
C LYS A 43 -16.06 10.73 5.16
N ASP A 44 -16.70 9.68 5.64
CA ASP A 44 -16.38 9.05 6.92
C ASP A 44 -14.94 8.53 6.99
N PHE A 45 -14.29 8.36 5.83
CA PHE A 45 -12.85 8.13 5.76
C PHE A 45 -12.05 9.18 6.51
N PHE A 46 -12.44 10.46 6.41
CA PHE A 46 -11.70 11.58 7.02
C PHE A 46 -11.81 11.65 8.55
N THR A 47 -12.83 11.03 9.11
CA THR A 47 -13.10 11.00 10.57
C THR A 47 -12.57 9.74 11.22
N SER A 48 -12.09 8.77 10.45
CA SER A 48 -11.56 7.54 11.01
C SER A 48 -10.31 7.81 11.87
N PRO A 49 -10.26 7.27 13.12
CA PRO A 49 -9.16 7.51 14.04
C PRO A 49 -7.82 6.93 13.59
N ILE A 50 -7.82 5.99 12.64
CA ILE A 50 -6.60 5.39 12.09
C ILE A 50 -6.09 6.10 10.83
N VAL A 51 -6.75 7.15 10.35
CA VAL A 51 -6.24 8.00 9.28
C VAL A 51 -5.38 9.09 9.90
N SER A 52 -4.09 9.02 9.61
CA SER A 52 -3.10 9.93 10.18
C SER A 52 -3.30 11.37 9.68
N LYS A 53 -3.13 12.34 10.58
CA LYS A 53 -3.18 13.77 10.27
C LYS A 53 -1.83 14.33 9.82
N LEU A 54 -0.81 13.51 9.66
CA LEU A 54 0.49 13.92 9.11
C LEU A 54 0.37 14.35 7.63
N SER A 55 -0.59 13.79 6.92
CA SER A 55 -0.97 14.22 5.56
C SER A 55 -2.41 14.71 5.61
N GLN A 56 -2.74 15.79 4.90
CA GLN A 56 -4.14 16.19 4.73
C GLN A 56 -4.89 15.11 3.94
N PRO A 57 -5.91 14.44 4.53
CA PRO A 57 -6.60 13.35 3.85
C PRO A 57 -7.38 13.80 2.60
N SER A 58 -7.37 12.97 1.57
CA SER A 58 -8.11 13.22 0.32
C SER A 58 -8.49 11.90 -0.34
N LEU A 59 -9.73 11.79 -0.84
CA LEU A 59 -10.19 10.60 -1.57
C LEU A 59 -9.54 10.46 -2.97
N ASN A 60 -8.70 11.42 -3.37
CA ASN A 60 -7.96 11.39 -4.63
C ASN A 60 -6.48 10.98 -4.46
N LYS A 61 -5.98 10.95 -3.23
CA LYS A 61 -4.65 10.41 -2.92
C LYS A 61 -4.69 8.88 -2.87
N GLY A 62 -3.54 8.25 -3.08
CA GLY A 62 -3.35 6.82 -2.79
C GLY A 62 -3.41 6.49 -1.29
N LEU A 63 -3.11 5.24 -0.95
CA LEU A 63 -3.02 4.78 0.43
C LEU A 63 -1.61 4.29 0.74
N LEU A 64 -1.04 4.73 1.86
CA LEU A 64 0.09 4.13 2.52
C LEU A 64 -0.39 3.57 3.86
N ILE A 65 -0.52 2.24 3.95
CA ILE A 65 -0.92 1.55 5.18
C ILE A 65 0.37 1.17 5.92
N ILE A 66 0.58 1.77 7.07
CA ILE A 66 1.71 1.50 7.94
C ILE A 66 1.24 0.80 9.21
N GLY A 67 1.99 -0.16 9.72
CA GLY A 67 1.60 -0.87 10.94
C GLY A 67 2.50 -2.04 11.27
N ASP A 68 2.23 -2.66 12.42
CA ASP A 68 2.99 -3.80 12.91
C ASP A 68 2.87 -5.06 12.05
N PHE A 69 3.80 -5.98 12.27
CA PHE A 69 3.77 -7.28 11.61
C PHE A 69 2.50 -8.06 12.01
N GLY A 70 1.83 -8.63 11.01
CA GLY A 70 0.68 -9.50 11.24
C GLY A 70 -0.65 -8.78 11.55
N THR A 71 -0.71 -7.45 11.47
CA THR A 71 -1.95 -6.66 11.70
C THR A 71 -2.96 -6.72 10.54
N GLY A 72 -2.67 -7.47 9.49
CA GLY A 72 -3.60 -7.69 8.39
C GLY A 72 -3.50 -6.67 7.24
N LYS A 73 -2.52 -5.76 7.20
CA LYS A 73 -2.36 -4.73 6.16
C LYS A 73 -2.52 -5.28 4.74
N SER A 74 -1.62 -6.17 4.37
CA SER A 74 -1.58 -6.78 3.04
C SER A 74 -2.81 -7.62 2.75
N THR A 75 -3.23 -8.44 3.71
CA THR A 75 -4.37 -9.35 3.57
C THR A 75 -5.66 -8.58 3.32
N ILE A 76 -5.99 -7.61 4.18
CA ILE A 76 -7.22 -6.81 4.05
C ILE A 76 -7.21 -6.05 2.72
N LEU A 77 -6.10 -5.40 2.37
CA LEU A 77 -6.02 -4.62 1.14
C LEU A 77 -6.11 -5.51 -0.11
N LYS A 78 -5.43 -6.68 -0.13
CA LYS A 78 -5.51 -7.64 -1.24
C LYS A 78 -6.92 -8.14 -1.46
N THR A 79 -7.59 -8.59 -0.41
CA THR A 79 -8.97 -9.10 -0.50
C THR A 79 -9.94 -8.00 -0.98
N LEU A 80 -9.83 -6.77 -0.47
CA LEU A 80 -10.64 -5.64 -0.97
C LEU A 80 -10.38 -5.36 -2.46
N LEU A 81 -9.12 -5.32 -2.88
CA LEU A 81 -8.77 -5.11 -4.28
C LEU A 81 -9.26 -6.23 -5.19
N GLN A 82 -9.29 -7.47 -4.71
CA GLN A 82 -9.85 -8.61 -5.44
C GLN A 82 -11.37 -8.46 -5.64
N VAL A 83 -12.10 -8.06 -4.59
CA VAL A 83 -13.54 -7.75 -4.70
C VAL A 83 -13.78 -6.61 -5.69
N LEU A 84 -13.03 -5.51 -5.59
CA LEU A 84 -13.15 -4.36 -6.47
C LEU A 84 -12.85 -4.71 -7.93
N LYS A 85 -11.89 -5.63 -8.16
CA LYS A 85 -11.60 -6.18 -9.49
C LYS A 85 -12.77 -7.03 -10.02
N LYS A 86 -13.28 -7.98 -9.22
CA LYS A 86 -14.40 -8.87 -9.61
C LYS A 86 -15.68 -8.08 -9.92
N THR A 87 -15.87 -6.95 -9.25
CA THR A 87 -17.03 -6.05 -9.45
C THR A 87 -16.78 -4.95 -10.50
N ASN A 88 -15.65 -4.97 -11.19
CA ASN A 88 -15.24 -3.98 -12.21
C ASN A 88 -15.22 -2.52 -11.69
N VAL A 89 -15.01 -2.30 -10.39
CA VAL A 89 -14.93 -0.96 -9.79
C VAL A 89 -13.52 -0.40 -9.87
N LEU A 90 -12.51 -1.24 -9.55
CA LEU A 90 -11.11 -0.84 -9.57
C LEU A 90 -10.24 -2.05 -9.94
N TYR A 91 -9.35 -1.84 -10.90
CA TYR A 91 -8.29 -2.78 -11.21
C TYR A 91 -6.94 -2.23 -10.73
N SER A 92 -6.24 -2.96 -9.90
CA SER A 92 -4.88 -2.64 -9.44
C SER A 92 -4.01 -3.88 -9.52
N ILE A 93 -2.80 -3.73 -10.05
CA ILE A 93 -1.85 -4.84 -10.14
C ILE A 93 -1.02 -4.86 -8.86
N HIS A 94 -1.01 -6.01 -8.19
CA HIS A 94 -0.25 -6.23 -6.97
C HIS A 94 1.17 -6.71 -7.27
N HIS A 95 2.13 -6.17 -6.52
CA HIS A 95 3.54 -6.58 -6.54
C HIS A 95 4.09 -6.58 -5.11
N HIS A 96 4.79 -7.62 -4.74
CA HIS A 96 5.70 -7.55 -3.59
C HIS A 96 6.95 -6.76 -4.01
N VAL A 97 7.44 -5.87 -3.15
CA VAL A 97 8.56 -4.98 -3.53
C VAL A 97 9.84 -5.74 -3.92
N MET A 98 10.08 -6.91 -3.32
CA MET A 98 11.23 -7.78 -3.70
C MET A 98 11.14 -8.26 -5.15
N GLU A 99 9.93 -8.57 -5.65
CA GLU A 99 9.73 -8.96 -7.05
C GLU A 99 10.06 -7.83 -8.02
N VAL A 100 9.84 -6.58 -7.59
CA VAL A 100 10.17 -5.39 -8.39
C VAL A 100 11.67 -5.33 -8.64
N ASN A 101 12.48 -5.54 -7.59
CA ASN A 101 13.94 -5.58 -7.71
C ASN A 101 14.41 -6.71 -8.63
N GLN A 102 13.91 -7.94 -8.41
CA GLN A 102 14.26 -9.11 -9.23
C GLN A 102 13.96 -8.88 -10.72
N LYS A 103 12.79 -8.31 -11.03
CA LYS A 103 12.43 -7.98 -12.42
C LYS A 103 13.33 -6.91 -13.05
N TYR A 104 13.76 -5.93 -12.26
CA TYR A 104 14.71 -4.93 -12.74
C TYR A 104 16.10 -5.53 -12.98
N GLU A 105 16.58 -6.37 -12.09
CA GLU A 105 17.87 -7.05 -12.21
C GLU A 105 17.92 -8.00 -13.41
N ALA A 106 16.80 -8.63 -13.73
CA ALA A 106 16.67 -9.49 -14.91
C ALA A 106 16.57 -8.72 -16.24
N ALA A 107 16.40 -7.40 -16.23
CA ALA A 107 16.32 -6.57 -17.43
C ALA A 107 17.72 -6.29 -17.98
N GLU A 108 18.19 -7.06 -18.97
CA GLU A 108 19.55 -6.99 -19.50
C GLU A 108 19.76 -5.82 -20.47
N LYS A 109 18.78 -5.55 -21.34
CA LYS A 109 18.90 -4.54 -22.41
C LYS A 109 18.31 -3.20 -21.99
N PRO A 110 18.80 -2.07 -22.54
CA PRO A 110 18.20 -0.75 -22.31
C PRO A 110 16.71 -0.68 -22.62
N ALA A 111 16.25 -1.39 -23.67
CA ALA A 111 14.83 -1.47 -24.01
C ALA A 111 14.00 -2.18 -22.92
N ASP A 112 14.53 -3.24 -22.32
CA ASP A 112 13.85 -3.98 -21.24
C ASP A 112 13.76 -3.13 -19.98
N LYS A 113 14.82 -2.37 -19.66
CA LYS A 113 14.81 -1.40 -18.55
C LYS A 113 13.79 -0.28 -18.79
N ALA A 114 13.71 0.26 -19.99
CA ALA A 114 12.74 1.28 -20.35
C ALA A 114 11.30 0.75 -20.24
N LYS A 115 11.06 -0.48 -20.73
CA LYS A 115 9.78 -1.18 -20.59
C LYS A 115 9.44 -1.40 -19.12
N PHE A 116 10.36 -1.90 -18.31
CA PHE A 116 10.20 -2.07 -16.88
C PHE A 116 9.75 -0.77 -16.20
N MET A 117 10.49 0.33 -16.43
CA MET A 117 10.14 1.63 -15.83
C MET A 117 8.77 2.12 -16.27
N LYS A 118 8.41 1.93 -17.53
CA LYS A 118 7.06 2.23 -18.03
C LYS A 118 6.01 1.39 -17.32
N ASP A 119 6.17 0.08 -17.29
CA ASP A 119 5.20 -0.86 -16.69
C ASP A 119 4.94 -0.55 -15.22
N PHE A 120 5.99 -0.27 -14.42
CA PHE A 120 5.84 0.00 -12.99
C PHE A 120 5.41 1.44 -12.67
N SER A 121 5.62 2.39 -13.57
CA SER A 121 5.18 3.78 -13.40
C SER A 121 3.73 4.03 -13.88
N GLU A 122 3.12 3.11 -14.61
CA GLU A 122 1.78 3.25 -15.19
C GLU A 122 0.73 2.39 -14.49
N ALA A 123 -0.55 2.66 -14.79
CA ALA A 123 -1.73 2.00 -14.22
C ALA A 123 -1.83 2.10 -12.68
N ASN A 124 -2.91 1.59 -12.11
CA ASN A 124 -3.06 1.49 -10.66
C ASN A 124 -2.20 0.33 -10.14
N ARG A 125 -1.41 0.57 -9.13
CA ARG A 125 -0.49 -0.40 -8.55
C ARG A 125 -0.66 -0.50 -7.04
N PHE A 126 -0.52 -1.72 -6.54
CA PHE A 126 -0.34 -1.99 -5.13
C PHE A 126 1.05 -2.60 -4.91
N PHE A 127 1.88 -1.92 -4.13
CA PHE A 127 3.20 -2.38 -3.72
C PHE A 127 3.18 -2.80 -2.25
N ASP A 128 3.46 -4.06 -2.01
CA ASP A 128 3.40 -4.68 -0.69
C ASP A 128 4.79 -4.77 -0.06
N ASP A 129 4.84 -4.54 1.27
CA ASP A 129 6.03 -4.64 2.10
C ASP A 129 7.19 -3.72 1.66
N ILE A 130 6.87 -2.45 1.34
CA ILE A 130 7.88 -1.45 0.98
C ILE A 130 8.86 -1.24 2.14
N LEU A 131 10.06 -0.79 1.82
CA LEU A 131 11.21 -0.61 2.69
C LEU A 131 11.96 -1.91 3.02
N THR A 132 11.43 -3.08 2.68
CA THR A 132 12.12 -4.37 2.88
C THR A 132 13.08 -4.72 1.75
N GLU A 133 12.96 -4.07 0.57
CA GLU A 133 13.83 -4.32 -0.57
C GLU A 133 15.25 -3.81 -0.34
N GLU A 134 16.22 -4.52 -0.89
CA GLU A 134 17.60 -4.09 -0.99
C GLU A 134 17.83 -3.20 -2.21
N LYS A 135 19.07 -2.69 -2.37
CA LYS A 135 19.45 -2.00 -3.59
C LYS A 135 19.53 -3.00 -4.75
N ALA A 136 18.86 -2.69 -5.85
CA ALA A 136 18.97 -3.48 -7.05
C ALA A 136 20.35 -3.27 -7.71
N ASN A 137 20.96 -4.35 -8.22
CA ASN A 137 22.23 -4.33 -8.92
C ASN A 137 22.04 -4.71 -10.38
N ASN A 138 22.12 -3.70 -11.27
CA ASN A 138 22.05 -3.92 -12.71
C ASN A 138 22.93 -2.88 -13.42
N TYR A 139 24.23 -3.19 -13.58
CA TYR A 139 25.27 -2.25 -14.06
C TYR A 139 25.37 -0.98 -13.21
N GLY A 140 25.19 -1.12 -11.90
CA GLY A 140 25.17 -0.07 -10.89
C GLY A 140 24.15 -0.37 -9.80
N VAL A 141 24.43 0.10 -8.60
CA VAL A 141 23.62 -0.19 -7.39
C VAL A 141 22.73 0.99 -7.07
N LYS A 142 21.41 0.78 -7.05
CA LYS A 142 20.44 1.83 -6.72
C LYS A 142 19.16 1.30 -6.09
N PHE A 143 18.44 2.17 -5.39
CA PHE A 143 17.08 1.91 -4.99
C PHE A 143 16.12 2.17 -6.16
N ILE A 144 15.82 1.13 -6.94
CA ILE A 144 14.96 1.26 -8.14
C ILE A 144 13.55 1.74 -7.78
N PHE A 145 13.07 1.36 -6.60
CA PHE A 145 11.74 1.75 -6.13
C PHE A 145 11.63 3.28 -5.91
N LYS A 146 12.71 3.95 -5.56
CA LYS A 146 12.78 5.41 -5.53
C LYS A 146 12.41 6.01 -6.88
N ASP A 147 13.04 5.54 -7.96
CA ASP A 147 12.80 6.04 -9.33
C ASP A 147 11.35 5.78 -9.75
N ILE A 148 10.80 4.60 -9.39
CA ILE A 148 9.39 4.26 -9.64
C ILE A 148 8.46 5.25 -8.93
N LEU A 149 8.67 5.53 -7.65
CA LEU A 149 7.83 6.48 -6.89
C LEU A 149 7.89 7.89 -7.49
N GLU A 150 9.06 8.35 -7.91
CA GLU A 150 9.21 9.66 -8.55
C GLU A 150 8.40 9.75 -9.86
N LEU A 151 8.47 8.73 -10.71
CA LEU A 151 7.70 8.68 -11.95
C LEU A 151 6.18 8.58 -11.69
N ARG A 152 5.77 7.82 -10.68
CA ARG A 152 4.35 7.68 -10.31
C ARG A 152 3.78 9.00 -9.77
N TYR A 153 4.58 9.75 -9.02
CA TYR A 153 4.23 11.09 -8.59
C TYR A 153 3.94 12.02 -9.78
N GLU A 154 4.85 12.05 -10.75
CA GLU A 154 4.73 12.90 -11.95
C GLU A 154 3.51 12.50 -12.80
N LYS A 155 3.24 11.21 -12.95
CA LYS A 155 2.10 10.68 -13.72
C LYS A 155 0.77 10.71 -12.95
N LYS A 156 0.77 11.02 -11.65
CA LYS A 156 -0.42 11.03 -10.77
C LYS A 156 -1.20 9.71 -10.78
N ASN A 157 -0.54 8.59 -10.98
CA ASN A 157 -1.18 7.27 -10.99
C ASN A 157 -1.50 6.79 -9.58
N LEU A 158 -2.70 6.20 -9.41
CA LEU A 158 -3.10 5.64 -8.12
C LEU A 158 -2.09 4.60 -7.65
N THR A 159 -1.54 4.87 -6.48
CA THR A 159 -0.54 4.02 -5.84
C THR A 159 -1.03 3.63 -4.46
N LEU A 160 -1.04 2.34 -4.19
CA LEU A 160 -1.37 1.78 -2.88
C LEU A 160 -0.12 1.10 -2.35
N MET A 161 0.18 1.27 -1.08
CA MET A 161 1.39 0.73 -0.47
C MET A 161 1.14 0.22 0.94
N THR A 162 1.91 -0.81 1.35
CA THR A 162 2.03 -1.21 2.75
C THR A 162 3.48 -1.16 3.19
N CYS A 163 3.72 -0.80 4.45
CA CYS A 163 5.03 -0.92 5.10
C CYS A 163 4.87 -1.23 6.59
N ASN A 164 5.96 -1.61 7.23
CA ASN A 164 5.99 -1.84 8.66
C ASN A 164 6.44 -0.56 9.39
N PHE A 165 6.09 -0.46 10.69
CA PHE A 165 6.70 0.52 11.57
C PHE A 165 8.21 0.29 11.67
N ASP A 166 8.91 1.30 12.12
CA ASP A 166 10.31 1.18 12.48
C ASP A 166 10.43 0.18 13.65
N PRO A 167 11.27 -0.87 13.55
CA PRO A 167 11.43 -1.85 14.62
C PRO A 167 11.89 -1.25 15.95
N ASP A 168 12.66 -0.16 15.90
CA ASP A 168 13.17 0.54 17.06
C ASP A 168 12.16 1.54 17.65
N SER A 169 11.07 1.81 16.92
CA SER A 169 10.03 2.76 17.31
C SER A 169 8.64 2.22 16.91
N PRO A 170 8.20 1.10 17.50
CA PRO A 170 6.90 0.51 17.20
C PRO A 170 5.78 1.50 17.53
N ASP A 171 4.68 1.42 16.78
CA ASP A 171 3.52 2.32 16.89
C ASP A 171 3.78 3.82 16.61
N ASP A 172 5.00 4.22 16.29
CA ASP A 172 5.32 5.60 15.91
C ASP A 172 5.29 5.79 14.39
N VAL A 173 4.17 6.34 13.91
CA VAL A 173 3.97 6.61 12.49
C VAL A 173 4.99 7.62 11.93
N LYS A 174 5.46 8.59 12.74
CA LYS A 174 6.44 9.59 12.29
C LYS A 174 7.79 8.93 12.02
N MET A 175 8.22 8.06 12.92
CA MET A 175 9.46 7.29 12.74
C MET A 175 9.31 6.29 11.58
N GLY A 176 8.17 5.64 11.47
CA GLY A 176 7.88 4.76 10.33
C GLY A 176 7.96 5.47 8.97
N ILE A 177 7.42 6.70 8.86
CA ILE A 177 7.51 7.52 7.65
C ILE A 177 8.93 8.05 7.43
N LYS A 178 9.69 8.34 8.50
CA LYS A 178 11.07 8.80 8.41
C LYS A 178 12.00 7.79 7.73
N GLN A 179 11.71 6.48 7.81
CA GLN A 179 12.44 5.46 7.08
C GLN A 179 12.50 5.73 5.56
N PHE A 180 11.45 6.34 4.99
CA PHE A 180 11.45 6.73 3.57
C PHE A 180 12.46 7.84 3.28
N TYR A 181 12.65 8.77 4.21
CA TYR A 181 13.68 9.80 4.10
C TYR A 181 15.08 9.17 4.10
N GLU A 182 15.32 8.28 5.02
CA GLU A 182 16.61 7.61 5.20
C GLU A 182 16.96 6.72 4.00
N LYS A 183 15.95 6.03 3.45
CA LYS A 183 16.15 5.09 2.34
C LYS A 183 16.12 5.76 0.96
N TYR A 184 15.17 6.64 0.70
CA TYR A 184 14.93 7.22 -0.63
C TYR A 184 15.26 8.70 -0.73
N GLY A 185 15.54 9.36 0.39
CA GLY A 185 15.92 10.78 0.45
C GLY A 185 14.73 11.73 0.57
N GLY A 186 15.06 13.02 0.84
CA GLY A 186 14.08 14.04 1.19
C GLY A 186 13.02 14.31 0.12
N ARG A 187 13.37 14.20 -1.17
CA ARG A 187 12.44 14.44 -2.27
C ARG A 187 11.28 13.44 -2.30
N VAL A 188 11.55 12.14 -2.10
CA VAL A 188 10.50 11.12 -2.01
C VAL A 188 9.70 11.30 -0.72
N TYR A 189 10.37 11.56 0.39
CA TYR A 189 9.74 11.81 1.68
C TYR A 189 8.71 12.94 1.63
N ASP A 190 9.05 14.08 1.05
CA ASP A 190 8.15 15.22 0.91
C ASP A 190 6.93 14.88 0.06
N ARG A 191 7.14 14.21 -1.07
CA ARG A 191 6.08 13.78 -1.98
C ARG A 191 5.11 12.75 -1.40
N LEU A 192 5.52 11.97 -0.39
CA LEU A 192 4.62 11.01 0.26
C LEU A 192 3.35 11.69 0.79
N PHE A 193 3.48 12.87 1.38
CA PHE A 193 2.35 13.59 1.95
C PHE A 193 1.39 14.14 0.90
N GLU A 194 1.85 14.35 -0.32
CA GLU A 194 0.99 14.70 -1.44
C GLU A 194 0.35 13.47 -2.10
N MET A 195 1.10 12.38 -2.21
CA MET A 195 0.67 11.16 -2.90
C MET A 195 -0.31 10.32 -2.09
N PHE A 196 -0.18 10.29 -0.76
CA PHE A 196 -0.83 9.27 0.07
C PHE A 196 -1.63 9.85 1.23
N ASN A 197 -2.75 9.16 1.51
CA ASN A 197 -3.31 9.11 2.85
C ASN A 197 -2.52 8.07 3.64
N ILE A 198 -2.10 8.42 4.85
CA ILE A 198 -1.39 7.51 5.74
C ILE A 198 -2.43 6.87 6.66
N VAL A 199 -2.49 5.53 6.69
CA VAL A 199 -3.45 4.77 7.50
C VAL A 199 -2.67 3.85 8.45
N GLU A 200 -2.97 3.93 9.74
CA GLU A 200 -2.20 3.29 10.81
C GLU A 200 -2.87 2.00 11.28
N PHE A 201 -2.23 0.85 11.08
CA PHE A 201 -2.69 -0.45 11.57
C PHE A 201 -1.86 -0.88 12.79
N LYS A 202 -2.16 -0.27 13.95
CA LYS A 202 -1.56 -0.61 15.24
C LYS A 202 -2.22 -1.83 15.85
N GLY A 203 -1.55 -2.50 16.78
CA GLY A 203 -2.11 -3.57 17.58
C GLY A 203 -1.49 -4.95 17.33
N LYS A 204 -2.15 -5.97 17.87
CA LYS A 204 -1.61 -7.32 17.93
C LYS A 204 -1.62 -8.04 16.56
N SER A 205 -0.66 -8.94 16.40
CA SER A 205 -0.60 -9.83 15.25
C SER A 205 -1.75 -10.86 15.27
N TYR A 206 -2.43 -11.04 14.14
CA TYR A 206 -3.40 -12.13 13.91
C TYR A 206 -2.74 -13.46 13.50
N ARG A 207 -1.42 -13.53 13.49
CA ARG A 207 -0.66 -14.74 13.16
C ARG A 207 -0.32 -15.60 14.37
N ARG A 208 -0.62 -15.13 15.59
CA ARG A 208 -0.27 -15.77 16.85
C ARG A 208 -1.49 -15.93 17.73
#